data_eff75e56f7ef87a5d4fba598616d6525
#
_entry.id   eff75e56f7ef87a5d4fba598616d6525
#
_cell.length_a   1.000
_cell.length_b   1.000
_cell.length_c   1.000
_cell.angle_alpha   90.00
_cell.angle_beta   90.00
_cell.angle_gamma   90.00
#
_symmetry.space_group_name_H-M   'P 1'
#
loop_
_entity.id
_entity.type
_entity.pdbx_description
1 polymer ?
#
loop_
_entity_poly.entity_id
_entity_poly.type
_entity_poly.pdbx_seq_one_letter_code
_entity_poly.pdbx_strand_id
1 'polypeptide(L)'
;MSASLTSLFYLIAAVLFIQALRGLSNPETARKGNIMGMAGMAVAVVVTFAQHGMVSGPIPLILLAIIIGGSIGTVIAWKIQMTALPQLVAAFHSLVGLAAVFVAAAALNAPQAFGIGVPGHLFAESLIEMSLGLAIGAITFSGSIIAFAKLQGIMSGAPLIYPNQHKINLGIAVVIFLLIVAFVVTGGNQFVFWLLAIMSIAIGFLLIMPIGGADMPVVVSMLNSYSGWAAAGIGFTIQNLALIITGALVGSSGAILSYIMCKGMNRSIINVLLGGFGTEGGVVAAAGAETRSVKTGNADDAAFIMKNASKVIIVPGYGMAVAQAQHAVREMADLLKKEGVDVKYAIHPVAGRMPGHMNVLLAEANVPYDEVFELDDINNEFATADVAYVIGANDVTNPAAKTDKTSAIYGMPILDVEKAKTVLFVKRSMASGYAGVQNELFFRDNTMMLFGDAKKMTETIVKALGR
;
A
#
# COMPACT_ATOMS: atom_id res chain seq x y z
N MET A 1 -0.88 34.10 19.37
CA MET A 1 -2.14 34.10 18.60
C MET A 1 -3.29 33.76 19.55
N SER A 2 -4.52 34.28 19.38
CA SER A 2 -5.64 33.87 20.26
C SER A 2 -6.07 32.43 19.97
N ALA A 3 -6.56 31.71 20.99
CA ALA A 3 -6.99 30.31 20.84
C ALA A 3 -8.07 30.13 19.75
N SER A 4 -9.03 31.09 19.68
CA SER A 4 -10.08 31.06 18.65
C SER A 4 -9.53 31.21 17.23
N LEU A 5 -8.53 32.06 17.04
CA LEU A 5 -7.89 32.27 15.74
C LEU A 5 -7.06 31.05 15.32
N THR A 6 -6.35 30.42 16.26
CA THR A 6 -5.64 29.17 16.04
C THR A 6 -6.59 28.05 15.60
N SER A 7 -7.70 27.88 16.30
CA SER A 7 -8.72 26.88 15.95
C SER A 7 -9.33 27.13 14.57
N LEU A 8 -9.55 28.39 14.19
CA LEU A 8 -10.05 28.75 12.86
C LEU A 8 -9.07 28.34 11.76
N PHE A 9 -7.79 28.66 11.91
CA PHE A 9 -6.79 28.26 10.91
C PHE A 9 -6.57 26.74 10.84
N TYR A 10 -6.63 26.03 11.97
CA TYR A 10 -6.61 24.58 11.95
C TYR A 10 -7.85 23.98 11.27
N LEU A 11 -9.02 24.59 11.42
CA LEU A 11 -10.22 24.21 10.69
C LEU A 11 -10.03 24.41 9.18
N ILE A 12 -9.43 25.52 8.75
CA ILE A 12 -9.09 25.77 7.34
C ILE A 12 -8.13 24.70 6.82
N ALA A 13 -7.07 24.38 7.58
CA ALA A 13 -6.13 23.31 7.22
C ALA A 13 -6.86 21.96 7.09
N ALA A 14 -7.76 21.61 8.03
CA ALA A 14 -8.54 20.39 8.00
C ALA A 14 -9.44 20.31 6.75
N VAL A 15 -10.12 21.39 6.40
CA VAL A 15 -10.95 21.46 5.18
C VAL A 15 -10.08 21.27 3.94
N LEU A 16 -8.89 21.87 3.90
CA LEU A 16 -7.94 21.67 2.79
C LEU A 16 -7.46 20.22 2.70
N PHE A 17 -7.21 19.53 3.82
CA PHE A 17 -6.88 18.11 3.83
C PHE A 17 -8.03 17.22 3.34
N ILE A 18 -9.27 17.50 3.74
CA ILE A 18 -10.45 16.78 3.23
C ILE A 18 -10.59 16.98 1.71
N GLN A 19 -10.42 18.21 1.24
CA GLN A 19 -10.47 18.51 -0.20
C GLN A 19 -9.28 17.88 -0.96
N ALA A 20 -8.12 17.79 -0.31
CA ALA A 20 -6.97 17.07 -0.87
C ALA A 20 -7.29 15.59 -1.10
N LEU A 21 -7.82 14.89 -0.08
CA LEU A 21 -8.22 13.49 -0.21
C LEU A 21 -9.28 13.28 -1.29
N ARG A 22 -10.29 14.15 -1.32
CA ARG A 22 -11.31 14.12 -2.38
C ARG A 22 -10.73 14.39 -3.77
N GLY A 23 -9.79 15.34 -3.89
CA GLY A 23 -9.13 15.65 -5.16
C GLY A 23 -8.23 14.52 -5.63
N LEU A 24 -7.54 13.82 -4.72
CA LEU A 24 -6.66 12.70 -5.05
C LEU A 24 -7.42 11.43 -5.47
N SER A 25 -8.72 11.33 -5.20
CA SER A 25 -9.54 10.17 -5.60
C SER A 25 -9.85 10.13 -7.11
N ASN A 26 -9.63 11.23 -7.84
CA ASN A 26 -9.83 11.28 -9.28
C ASN A 26 -8.58 11.89 -9.94
N PRO A 27 -8.02 11.28 -10.99
CA PRO A 27 -6.80 11.73 -11.65
C PRO A 27 -6.86 13.11 -12.25
N GLU A 28 -8.01 13.53 -12.78
CA GLU A 28 -8.19 14.85 -13.34
C GLU A 28 -8.04 15.96 -12.27
N THR A 29 -8.44 15.66 -11.03
CA THR A 29 -8.38 16.57 -9.89
C THR A 29 -7.17 16.35 -8.99
N ALA A 30 -6.39 15.28 -9.20
CA ALA A 30 -5.28 14.86 -8.33
C ALA A 30 -4.23 15.97 -8.12
N ARG A 31 -3.86 16.72 -9.17
CA ARG A 31 -2.95 17.87 -9.05
C ARG A 31 -3.48 18.96 -8.14
N LYS A 32 -4.76 19.30 -8.26
CA LYS A 32 -5.43 20.30 -7.40
C LYS A 32 -5.50 19.78 -5.96
N GLY A 33 -5.85 18.50 -5.77
CA GLY A 33 -5.85 17.85 -4.47
C GLY A 33 -4.49 17.92 -3.78
N ASN A 34 -3.41 17.62 -4.51
CA ASN A 34 -2.05 17.71 -3.98
C ASN A 34 -1.66 19.14 -3.54
N ILE A 35 -2.02 20.16 -4.34
CA ILE A 35 -1.81 21.56 -3.99
C ILE A 35 -2.59 21.94 -2.71
N MET A 36 -3.83 21.50 -2.58
CA MET A 36 -4.62 21.72 -1.37
C MET A 36 -4.00 21.08 -0.14
N GLY A 37 -3.46 19.86 -0.28
CA GLY A 37 -2.73 19.17 0.80
C GLY A 37 -1.46 19.92 1.23
N MET A 38 -0.67 20.41 0.27
CA MET A 38 0.51 21.23 0.56
C MET A 38 0.13 22.56 1.24
N ALA A 39 -0.92 23.23 0.77
CA ALA A 39 -1.40 24.46 1.38
C ALA A 39 -1.92 24.23 2.80
N GLY A 40 -2.69 23.16 3.03
CA GLY A 40 -3.17 22.78 4.35
C GLY A 40 -2.03 22.51 5.32
N MET A 41 -0.98 21.80 4.88
CA MET A 41 0.21 21.54 5.69
C MET A 41 0.98 22.84 6.01
N ALA A 42 1.16 23.72 5.03
CA ALA A 42 1.80 25.01 5.25
C ALA A 42 1.06 25.85 6.29
N VAL A 43 -0.28 25.93 6.19
CA VAL A 43 -1.14 26.62 7.18
C VAL A 43 -0.95 26.00 8.57
N ALA A 44 -1.04 24.66 8.69
CA ALA A 44 -0.91 23.96 9.97
C ALA A 44 0.45 24.24 10.64
N VAL A 45 1.54 24.15 9.88
CA VAL A 45 2.90 24.40 10.37
C VAL A 45 3.07 25.86 10.82
N VAL A 46 2.69 26.83 10.00
CA VAL A 46 2.82 28.26 10.32
C VAL A 46 1.99 28.61 11.57
N VAL A 47 0.78 28.08 11.69
CA VAL A 47 -0.09 28.33 12.85
C VAL A 47 0.50 27.71 14.10
N THR A 48 1.06 26.52 14.03
CA THR A 48 1.73 25.85 15.15
C THR A 48 2.90 26.71 15.67
N PHE A 49 3.74 27.22 14.78
CA PHE A 49 4.83 28.13 15.16
C PHE A 49 4.30 29.43 15.77
N ALA A 50 3.25 30.03 15.20
CA ALA A 50 2.65 31.26 15.68
C ALA A 50 1.94 31.12 17.04
N GLN A 51 1.43 29.91 17.35
CA GLN A 51 0.75 29.63 18.62
C GLN A 51 1.73 29.57 19.79
N HIS A 52 2.85 28.86 19.63
CA HIS A 52 3.79 28.61 20.72
C HIS A 52 4.75 29.78 21.00
N GLY A 53 4.66 30.85 20.23
CA GLY A 53 5.60 31.99 20.30
C GLY A 53 7.02 31.55 19.93
N MET A 54 7.80 32.49 19.40
CA MET A 54 9.21 32.20 19.11
C MET A 54 9.99 32.22 20.43
N VAL A 55 10.04 31.09 21.14
CA VAL A 55 11.01 30.93 22.23
C VAL A 55 12.38 30.80 21.57
N SER A 56 13.26 31.74 21.82
CA SER A 56 14.53 31.94 21.11
C SER A 56 15.55 30.79 21.20
N GLY A 57 15.32 29.79 22.05
CA GLY A 57 16.27 28.70 22.29
C GLY A 57 16.21 27.52 21.25
N PRO A 58 15.06 26.86 20.99
CA PRO A 58 15.03 25.66 20.17
C PRO A 58 14.88 25.90 18.67
N ILE A 59 14.60 27.14 18.22
CA ILE A 59 14.32 27.44 16.80
C ILE A 59 15.46 26.99 15.87
N PRO A 60 16.76 27.24 16.14
CA PRO A 60 17.82 26.77 15.24
C PRO A 60 17.83 25.25 15.07
N LEU A 61 17.56 24.49 16.13
CA LEU A 61 17.48 23.01 16.07
C LEU A 61 16.28 22.53 15.27
N ILE A 62 15.12 23.18 15.42
CA ILE A 62 13.92 22.87 14.65
C ILE A 62 14.16 23.16 13.16
N LEU A 63 14.72 24.32 12.82
CA LEU A 63 15.05 24.67 11.44
C LEU A 63 16.08 23.71 10.85
N LEU A 64 17.10 23.33 11.61
CA LEU A 64 18.09 22.35 11.19
C LEU A 64 17.42 20.98 10.89
N ALA A 65 16.54 20.51 11.77
CA ALA A 65 15.79 19.26 11.57
C ALA A 65 14.91 19.32 10.31
N ILE A 66 14.21 20.44 10.08
CA ILE A 66 13.39 20.66 8.87
C ILE A 66 14.28 20.68 7.61
N ILE A 67 15.42 21.34 7.64
CA ILE A 67 16.35 21.39 6.51
C ILE A 67 16.90 20.00 6.21
N ILE A 68 17.34 19.25 7.21
CA ILE A 68 17.86 17.89 7.03
C ILE A 68 16.75 16.96 6.49
N GLY A 69 15.63 16.88 7.18
CA GLY A 69 14.52 15.99 6.78
C GLY A 69 13.92 16.39 5.43
N GLY A 70 13.73 17.68 5.20
CA GLY A 70 13.21 18.21 3.93
C GLY A 70 14.17 17.98 2.76
N SER A 71 15.48 18.15 2.96
CA SER A 71 16.47 17.87 1.92
C SER A 71 16.50 16.39 1.55
N ILE A 72 16.53 15.50 2.55
CA ILE A 72 16.49 14.04 2.32
C ILE A 72 15.20 13.67 1.60
N GLY A 73 14.04 14.15 2.07
CA GLY A 73 12.75 13.86 1.45
C GLY A 73 12.65 14.35 0.02
N THR A 74 13.13 15.56 -0.27
CA THR A 74 13.15 16.14 -1.63
C THR A 74 14.02 15.32 -2.58
N VAL A 75 15.23 14.95 -2.15
CA VAL A 75 16.13 14.13 -2.98
C VAL A 75 15.52 12.77 -3.28
N ILE A 76 14.91 12.14 -2.29
CA ILE A 76 14.22 10.86 -2.48
C ILE A 76 13.04 11.03 -3.44
N ALA A 77 12.20 12.05 -3.26
CA ALA A 77 11.04 12.30 -4.11
C ALA A 77 11.41 12.53 -5.59
N TRP A 78 12.55 13.15 -5.86
CA TRP A 78 13.01 13.35 -7.24
C TRP A 78 13.64 12.10 -7.87
N LYS A 79 14.22 11.22 -7.07
CA LYS A 79 14.97 10.05 -7.58
C LYS A 79 14.19 8.75 -7.55
N ILE A 80 13.09 8.70 -6.80
CA ILE A 80 12.33 7.47 -6.63
C ILE A 80 11.63 7.09 -7.93
N GLN A 81 11.73 5.82 -8.30
CA GLN A 81 10.95 5.27 -9.41
C GLN A 81 9.54 4.91 -8.91
N MET A 82 8.53 5.06 -9.75
CA MET A 82 7.14 4.74 -9.41
C MET A 82 6.97 3.27 -8.96
N THR A 83 7.79 2.37 -9.49
CA THR A 83 7.84 0.96 -9.11
C THR A 83 8.29 0.72 -7.66
N ALA A 84 9.02 1.67 -7.08
CA ALA A 84 9.54 1.61 -5.70
C ALA A 84 8.69 2.40 -4.69
N LEU A 85 7.53 2.95 -5.12
CA LEU A 85 6.62 3.69 -4.23
C LEU A 85 6.13 2.84 -3.03
N PRO A 86 5.73 1.56 -3.18
CA PRO A 86 5.28 0.77 -2.03
C PRO A 86 6.32 0.66 -0.93
N GLN A 87 7.60 0.49 -1.31
CA GLN A 87 8.72 0.43 -0.39
C GLN A 87 8.92 1.78 0.31
N LEU A 88 8.88 2.87 -0.45
CA LEU A 88 9.03 4.23 0.09
C LEU A 88 7.93 4.57 1.10
N VAL A 89 6.68 4.24 0.76
CA VAL A 89 5.52 4.45 1.63
C VAL A 89 5.70 3.68 2.94
N ALA A 90 6.10 2.40 2.89
CA ALA A 90 6.39 1.61 4.07
C ALA A 90 7.52 2.24 4.93
N ALA A 91 8.60 2.71 4.31
CA ALA A 91 9.68 3.40 5.01
C ALA A 91 9.20 4.67 5.72
N PHE A 92 8.36 5.47 5.06
CA PHE A 92 7.80 6.68 5.68
C PHE A 92 6.87 6.37 6.86
N HIS A 93 6.03 5.34 6.76
CA HIS A 93 5.20 4.91 7.90
C HIS A 93 6.05 4.48 9.10
N SER A 94 7.19 3.84 8.86
CA SER A 94 8.16 3.53 9.91
C SER A 94 8.64 4.80 10.61
N LEU A 95 9.07 5.82 9.85
CA LEU A 95 9.55 7.09 10.42
C LEU A 95 8.45 7.85 11.18
N VAL A 96 7.20 7.83 10.67
CA VAL A 96 6.04 8.44 11.36
C VAL A 96 5.77 7.72 12.68
N GLY A 97 5.79 6.38 12.69
CA GLY A 97 5.64 5.59 13.91
C GLY A 97 6.73 5.90 14.94
N LEU A 98 7.99 6.00 14.49
CA LEU A 98 9.11 6.37 15.35
C LEU A 98 9.00 7.82 15.90
N ALA A 99 8.54 8.75 15.06
CA ALA A 99 8.28 10.12 15.49
C ALA A 99 7.23 10.17 16.61
N ALA A 100 6.16 9.37 16.51
CA ALA A 100 5.15 9.27 17.56
C ALA A 100 5.75 8.79 18.89
N VAL A 101 6.64 7.80 18.86
CA VAL A 101 7.36 7.32 20.06
C VAL A 101 8.19 8.44 20.70
N PHE A 102 8.94 9.19 19.88
CA PHE A 102 9.78 10.28 20.43
C PHE A 102 8.97 11.47 20.92
N VAL A 103 7.85 11.82 20.27
CA VAL A 103 6.97 12.88 20.76
C VAL A 103 6.32 12.47 22.08
N ALA A 104 5.89 11.22 22.24
CA ALA A 104 5.40 10.70 23.51
C ALA A 104 6.49 10.78 24.60
N ALA A 105 7.73 10.39 24.28
CA ALA A 105 8.86 10.49 25.20
C ALA A 105 9.18 11.95 25.57
N ALA A 106 9.12 12.88 24.64
CA ALA A 106 9.30 14.29 24.90
C ALA A 106 8.22 14.85 25.82
N ALA A 107 6.95 14.48 25.58
CA ALA A 107 5.82 14.90 26.40
C ALA A 107 5.94 14.33 27.84
N LEU A 108 6.37 13.09 28.01
CA LEU A 108 6.63 12.51 29.33
C LEU A 108 7.73 13.24 30.10
N ASN A 109 8.80 13.67 29.42
CA ASN A 109 9.95 14.34 30.05
C ASN A 109 9.72 15.84 30.31
N ALA A 110 8.81 16.47 29.57
CA ALA A 110 8.49 17.88 29.71
C ALA A 110 6.97 18.14 29.78
N PRO A 111 6.24 17.52 30.73
CA PRO A 111 4.78 17.55 30.76
C PRO A 111 4.20 18.96 30.90
N GLN A 112 4.89 19.84 31.59
CA GLN A 112 4.46 21.25 31.79
C GLN A 112 4.44 22.01 30.45
N ALA A 113 5.35 21.71 29.51
CA ALA A 113 5.41 22.35 28.22
C ALA A 113 4.19 22.03 27.35
N PHE A 114 3.54 20.89 27.61
CA PHE A 114 2.37 20.42 26.87
C PHE A 114 1.06 20.57 27.65
N GLY A 115 1.12 21.09 28.89
CA GLY A 115 -0.08 21.27 29.72
C GLY A 115 -0.73 19.97 30.22
N ILE A 116 0.02 18.86 30.26
CA ILE A 116 -0.48 17.51 30.62
C ILE A 116 -0.20 17.13 32.08
N GLY A 117 0.27 18.07 32.89
CA GLY A 117 0.56 17.88 34.30
C GLY A 117 1.95 18.37 34.69
N VAL A 118 2.45 17.86 35.80
CA VAL A 118 3.81 18.10 36.29
C VAL A 118 4.55 16.76 36.43
N PRO A 119 5.91 16.76 36.41
CA PRO A 119 6.67 15.52 36.59
C PRO A 119 6.21 14.74 37.86
N GLY A 120 5.82 13.49 37.66
CA GLY A 120 5.28 12.62 38.74
C GLY A 120 3.77 12.75 38.99
N HIS A 121 3.09 13.73 38.41
CA HIS A 121 1.64 13.94 38.53
C HIS A 121 1.03 14.36 37.20
N LEU A 122 1.01 13.43 36.23
CA LEU A 122 0.34 13.65 34.96
C LEU A 122 -1.15 13.32 35.05
N PHE A 123 -1.94 13.98 34.21
CA PHE A 123 -3.38 13.67 34.13
C PHE A 123 -3.59 12.26 33.58
N ALA A 124 -4.53 11.50 34.17
CA ALA A 124 -4.81 10.12 33.76
C ALA A 124 -5.23 10.01 32.29
N GLU A 125 -5.99 10.99 31.80
CA GLU A 125 -6.40 11.07 30.39
C GLU A 125 -5.18 11.14 29.48
N SER A 126 -4.26 12.05 29.75
CA SER A 126 -3.03 12.23 28.96
C SER A 126 -2.10 11.01 29.02
N LEU A 127 -2.08 10.29 30.15
CA LEU A 127 -1.32 9.04 30.27
C LEU A 127 -1.91 7.93 29.38
N ILE A 128 -3.24 7.81 29.32
CA ILE A 128 -3.91 6.86 28.43
C ILE A 128 -3.64 7.20 26.98
N GLU A 129 -3.84 8.46 26.59
CA GLU A 129 -3.61 8.94 25.22
C GLU A 129 -2.16 8.73 24.78
N MET A 130 -1.20 9.09 25.63
CA MET A 130 0.22 8.93 25.42
C MET A 130 0.60 7.45 25.26
N SER A 131 0.10 6.59 26.12
CA SER A 131 0.42 5.16 26.07
C SER A 131 -0.16 4.47 24.83
N LEU A 132 -1.36 4.85 24.40
CA LEU A 132 -1.96 4.36 23.15
C LEU A 132 -1.20 4.89 21.93
N GLY A 133 -0.90 6.18 21.88
CA GLY A 133 -0.12 6.78 20.80
C GLY A 133 1.28 6.17 20.68
N LEU A 134 1.95 5.93 21.84
CA LEU A 134 3.22 5.23 21.92
C LEU A 134 3.13 3.80 21.38
N ALA A 135 2.16 3.02 21.86
CA ALA A 135 2.03 1.60 21.48
C ALA A 135 1.75 1.47 19.96
N ILE A 136 0.78 2.23 19.45
CA ILE A 136 0.43 2.21 18.02
C ILE A 136 1.62 2.69 17.18
N GLY A 137 2.31 3.77 17.60
CA GLY A 137 3.49 4.28 16.92
C GLY A 137 4.63 3.27 16.86
N ALA A 138 4.91 2.57 17.97
CA ALA A 138 5.95 1.56 18.06
C ALA A 138 5.64 0.32 17.20
N ILE A 139 4.38 -0.14 17.19
CA ILE A 139 3.90 -1.21 16.31
C ILE A 139 4.05 -0.79 14.84
N THR A 140 3.66 0.44 14.50
CA THR A 140 3.77 0.99 13.15
C THR A 140 5.22 1.04 12.70
N PHE A 141 6.12 1.52 13.56
CA PHE A 141 7.56 1.60 13.29
C PHE A 141 8.13 0.22 12.90
N SER A 142 7.98 -0.75 13.78
CA SER A 142 8.59 -2.07 13.59
C SER A 142 7.90 -2.89 12.49
N GLY A 143 6.58 -2.85 12.42
CA GLY A 143 5.81 -3.52 11.37
C GLY A 143 6.14 -2.97 9.98
N SER A 144 6.32 -1.66 9.85
CA SER A 144 6.69 -1.03 8.58
C SER A 144 8.11 -1.35 8.13
N ILE A 145 9.06 -1.57 9.06
CA ILE A 145 10.41 -2.06 8.73
C ILE A 145 10.32 -3.45 8.08
N ILE A 146 9.53 -4.37 8.64
CA ILE A 146 9.36 -5.70 8.05
C ILE A 146 8.66 -5.63 6.69
N ALA A 147 7.61 -4.81 6.57
CA ALA A 147 6.93 -4.60 5.30
C ALA A 147 7.89 -4.05 4.24
N PHE A 148 8.68 -3.03 4.58
CA PHE A 148 9.73 -2.49 3.72
C PHE A 148 10.74 -3.58 3.29
N ALA A 149 11.27 -4.36 4.25
CA ALA A 149 12.27 -5.39 3.97
C ALA A 149 11.72 -6.49 3.05
N LYS A 150 10.46 -6.89 3.22
CA LYS A 150 9.79 -7.85 2.31
C LYS A 150 9.53 -7.26 0.93
N LEU A 151 9.06 -6.02 0.84
CA LEU A 151 8.79 -5.34 -0.43
C LEU A 151 10.07 -5.07 -1.22
N GLN A 152 11.18 -4.75 -0.53
CA GLN A 152 12.48 -4.52 -1.13
C GLN A 152 13.20 -5.82 -1.53
N GLY A 153 12.70 -6.99 -1.07
CA GLY A 153 13.33 -8.27 -1.33
C GLY A 153 14.54 -8.58 -0.44
N ILE A 154 14.78 -7.78 0.62
CA ILE A 154 15.79 -8.04 1.66
C ILE A 154 15.38 -9.27 2.47
N MET A 155 14.07 -9.40 2.73
CA MET A 155 13.47 -10.59 3.34
C MET A 155 12.60 -11.32 2.32
N SER A 156 12.48 -12.63 2.46
CA SER A 156 11.55 -13.42 1.65
C SER A 156 10.11 -12.90 1.81
N GLY A 157 9.38 -12.77 0.70
CA GLY A 157 7.95 -12.46 0.71
C GLY A 157 7.08 -13.61 1.24
N ALA A 158 7.64 -14.80 1.44
CA ALA A 158 6.92 -15.92 2.02
C ALA A 158 6.53 -15.65 3.49
N PRO A 159 5.38 -16.19 3.96
CA PRO A 159 4.99 -16.10 5.36
C PRO A 159 6.00 -16.83 6.25
N LEU A 160 6.55 -16.15 7.25
CA LEU A 160 7.39 -16.75 8.29
C LEU A 160 6.51 -17.12 9.48
N ILE A 161 6.00 -18.35 9.47
CA ILE A 161 5.12 -18.87 10.51
C ILE A 161 5.98 -19.48 11.62
N TYR A 162 5.66 -19.18 12.86
CA TYR A 162 6.32 -19.76 14.04
C TYR A 162 5.31 -20.49 14.94
N PRO A 163 5.75 -21.50 15.70
CA PRO A 163 4.86 -22.30 16.54
C PRO A 163 4.10 -21.44 17.54
N ASN A 164 2.79 -21.70 17.71
CA ASN A 164 1.92 -20.97 18.64
C ASN A 164 1.86 -19.45 18.45
N GLN A 165 2.13 -18.92 17.24
CA GLN A 165 2.17 -17.48 16.96
C GLN A 165 0.99 -16.70 17.55
N HIS A 166 -0.25 -17.18 17.38
CA HIS A 166 -1.44 -16.48 17.87
C HIS A 166 -1.48 -16.40 19.39
N LYS A 167 -1.05 -17.47 20.10
CA LYS A 167 -0.99 -17.47 21.57
C LYS A 167 0.11 -16.54 22.09
N ILE A 168 1.27 -16.53 21.42
CA ILE A 168 2.39 -15.64 21.76
C ILE A 168 1.96 -14.18 21.54
N ASN A 169 1.40 -13.87 20.38
CA ASN A 169 0.94 -12.51 20.07
C ASN A 169 -0.16 -12.04 21.03
N LEU A 170 -1.11 -12.92 21.38
CA LEU A 170 -2.13 -12.63 22.37
C LEU A 170 -1.51 -12.38 23.76
N GLY A 171 -0.54 -13.21 24.16
CA GLY A 171 0.18 -13.02 25.42
C GLY A 171 0.90 -11.67 25.48
N ILE A 172 1.59 -11.27 24.41
CA ILE A 172 2.25 -9.97 24.33
C ILE A 172 1.21 -8.83 24.33
N ALA A 173 0.09 -8.98 23.62
CA ALA A 173 -0.98 -7.98 23.62
C ALA A 173 -1.57 -7.77 25.03
N VAL A 174 -1.76 -8.85 25.80
CA VAL A 174 -2.19 -8.78 27.20
C VAL A 174 -1.13 -8.08 28.05
N VAL A 175 0.15 -8.38 27.87
CA VAL A 175 1.24 -7.69 28.58
C VAL A 175 1.25 -6.20 28.24
N ILE A 176 1.10 -5.83 26.97
CA ILE A 176 1.00 -4.42 26.56
C ILE A 176 -0.18 -3.74 27.26
N PHE A 177 -1.34 -4.36 27.29
CA PHE A 177 -2.50 -3.82 27.99
C PHE A 177 -2.24 -3.61 29.49
N LEU A 178 -1.63 -4.59 30.15
CA LEU A 178 -1.25 -4.48 31.56
C LEU A 178 -0.20 -3.40 31.80
N LEU A 179 0.74 -3.20 30.89
CA LEU A 179 1.73 -2.13 30.94
C LEU A 179 1.08 -0.75 30.75
N ILE A 180 0.06 -0.61 29.91
CA ILE A 180 -0.72 0.62 29.78
C ILE A 180 -1.41 0.94 31.12
N VAL A 181 -2.07 -0.04 31.73
CA VAL A 181 -2.69 0.13 33.04
C VAL A 181 -1.65 0.49 34.10
N ALA A 182 -0.53 -0.22 34.14
CA ALA A 182 0.57 0.06 35.08
C ALA A 182 1.14 1.48 34.88
N PHE A 183 1.28 1.94 33.63
CA PHE A 183 1.77 3.27 33.30
C PHE A 183 0.84 4.36 33.87
N VAL A 184 -0.47 4.17 33.73
CA VAL A 184 -1.49 5.08 34.28
C VAL A 184 -1.47 5.07 35.81
N VAL A 185 -1.46 3.88 36.42
CA VAL A 185 -1.48 3.74 37.90
C VAL A 185 -0.22 4.28 38.55
N THR A 186 0.93 4.17 37.87
CA THR A 186 2.23 4.68 38.36
C THR A 186 2.46 6.16 38.05
N GLY A 187 1.49 6.86 37.46
CA GLY A 187 1.59 8.29 37.17
C GLY A 187 2.62 8.64 36.12
N GLY A 188 2.93 7.74 35.17
CA GLY A 188 3.87 7.99 34.11
C GLY A 188 5.32 7.55 34.40
N ASN A 189 5.49 6.37 35.00
CA ASN A 189 6.82 5.83 35.29
C ASN A 189 7.63 5.58 34.00
N GLN A 190 8.84 6.13 33.90
CA GLN A 190 9.71 6.02 32.73
C GLN A 190 10.12 4.60 32.38
N PHE A 191 10.34 3.73 33.38
CA PHE A 191 10.70 2.34 33.12
C PHE A 191 9.54 1.60 32.44
N VAL A 192 8.30 1.81 32.94
CA VAL A 192 7.10 1.22 32.35
C VAL A 192 6.88 1.75 30.93
N PHE A 193 7.12 3.03 30.68
CA PHE A 193 7.04 3.65 29.35
C PHE A 193 7.96 2.95 28.33
N TRP A 194 9.24 2.80 28.66
CA TRP A 194 10.20 2.17 27.73
C TRP A 194 9.94 0.67 27.59
N LEU A 195 9.49 -0.01 28.64
CA LEU A 195 9.09 -1.41 28.54
C LEU A 195 7.88 -1.59 27.64
N LEU A 196 6.89 -0.70 27.73
CA LEU A 196 5.74 -0.64 26.82
C LEU A 196 6.19 -0.41 25.37
N ALA A 197 7.12 0.51 25.14
CA ALA A 197 7.68 0.77 23.80
C ALA A 197 8.35 -0.49 23.22
N ILE A 198 9.21 -1.16 24.00
CA ILE A 198 9.93 -2.36 23.59
C ILE A 198 8.96 -3.51 23.28
N MET A 199 7.97 -3.75 24.12
CA MET A 199 6.96 -4.80 23.89
C MET A 199 6.10 -4.50 22.65
N SER A 200 5.79 -3.22 22.42
CA SER A 200 5.04 -2.78 21.23
C SER A 200 5.87 -2.89 19.94
N ILE A 201 7.18 -2.64 20.00
CA ILE A 201 8.10 -2.91 18.91
C ILE A 201 8.15 -4.42 18.62
N ALA A 202 8.26 -5.24 19.64
CA ALA A 202 8.34 -6.70 19.49
C ALA A 202 7.10 -7.27 18.79
N ILE A 203 5.90 -6.88 19.24
CA ILE A 203 4.66 -7.37 18.61
C ILE A 203 4.51 -6.87 17.17
N GLY A 204 4.96 -5.65 16.84
CA GLY A 204 4.91 -5.14 15.48
C GLY A 204 5.74 -5.99 14.51
N PHE A 205 6.93 -6.47 14.91
CA PHE A 205 7.71 -7.45 14.15
C PHE A 205 6.95 -8.76 13.97
N LEU A 206 6.44 -9.30 15.07
CA LEU A 206 5.79 -10.61 15.09
C LEU A 206 4.48 -10.65 14.30
N LEU A 207 3.73 -9.54 14.22
CA LEU A 207 2.49 -9.45 13.46
C LEU A 207 2.72 -9.46 11.94
N ILE A 208 3.76 -8.80 11.45
CA ILE A 208 3.97 -8.65 10.01
C ILE A 208 4.81 -9.78 9.41
N MET A 209 5.64 -10.46 10.21
CA MET A 209 6.44 -11.60 9.76
C MET A 209 5.62 -12.73 9.11
N PRO A 210 4.49 -13.18 9.68
CA PRO A 210 3.72 -14.29 9.12
C PRO A 210 2.80 -13.87 7.95
N ILE A 211 2.76 -12.60 7.59
CA ILE A 211 1.93 -12.14 6.48
C ILE A 211 2.67 -12.37 5.16
N GLY A 212 2.02 -13.06 4.24
CA GLY A 212 2.55 -13.32 2.89
C GLY A 212 2.53 -12.06 2.02
N GLY A 213 3.33 -12.09 0.98
CA GLY A 213 3.43 -10.97 0.08
C GLY A 213 2.16 -10.67 -0.70
N ALA A 214 1.32 -11.66 -1.00
CA ALA A 214 0.02 -11.44 -1.64
C ALA A 214 -0.87 -10.47 -0.85
N ASP A 215 -0.74 -10.46 0.48
CA ASP A 215 -1.48 -9.59 1.39
C ASP A 215 -0.79 -8.23 1.65
N MET A 216 0.43 -8.02 1.11
CA MET A 216 1.21 -6.80 1.36
C MET A 216 0.49 -5.50 0.97
N PRO A 217 -0.29 -5.40 -0.10
CA PRO A 217 -1.08 -4.20 -0.38
C PRO A 217 -2.00 -3.81 0.76
N VAL A 218 -2.68 -4.79 1.38
CA VAL A 218 -3.54 -4.58 2.55
C VAL A 218 -2.71 -4.15 3.76
N VAL A 219 -1.56 -4.79 3.98
CA VAL A 219 -0.65 -4.47 5.10
C VAL A 219 -0.14 -3.03 5.00
N VAL A 220 0.29 -2.59 3.82
CA VAL A 220 0.76 -1.20 3.61
C VAL A 220 -0.35 -0.21 3.91
N SER A 221 -1.58 -0.48 3.47
CA SER A 221 -2.74 0.36 3.76
C SER A 221 -3.09 0.36 5.26
N MET A 222 -2.96 -0.77 5.93
CA MET A 222 -3.21 -0.89 7.38
C MET A 222 -2.14 -0.18 8.21
N LEU A 223 -0.87 -0.25 7.80
CA LEU A 223 0.21 0.52 8.42
C LEU A 223 0.03 2.02 8.22
N ASN A 224 -0.52 2.46 7.08
CA ASN A 224 -0.96 3.84 6.89
C ASN A 224 -2.04 4.22 7.90
N SER A 225 -3.04 3.36 8.10
CA SER A 225 -4.07 3.57 9.13
C SER A 225 -3.47 3.69 10.54
N TYR A 226 -2.56 2.79 10.90
CA TYR A 226 -1.89 2.83 12.22
C TYR A 226 -1.06 4.12 12.39
N SER A 227 -0.35 4.57 11.37
CA SER A 227 0.38 5.85 11.42
C SER A 227 -0.56 7.03 11.66
N GLY A 228 -1.74 7.03 11.02
CA GLY A 228 -2.79 8.02 11.27
C GLY A 228 -3.31 7.99 12.71
N TRP A 229 -3.60 6.81 13.26
CA TRP A 229 -4.06 6.68 14.64
C TRP A 229 -2.98 7.04 15.65
N ALA A 230 -1.71 6.71 15.38
CA ALA A 230 -0.59 7.17 16.21
C ALA A 230 -0.50 8.71 16.23
N ALA A 231 -0.63 9.35 15.06
CA ALA A 231 -0.65 10.81 14.96
C ALA A 231 -1.83 11.43 15.73
N ALA A 232 -3.02 10.84 15.65
CA ALA A 232 -4.18 11.29 16.42
C ALA A 232 -3.95 11.14 17.94
N GLY A 233 -3.45 9.99 18.40
CA GLY A 233 -3.14 9.72 19.81
C GLY A 233 -2.14 10.73 20.39
N ILE A 234 -1.06 11.00 19.63
CA ILE A 234 -0.12 12.05 20.02
C ILE A 234 -0.76 13.44 19.94
N GLY A 235 -1.61 13.68 18.93
CA GLY A 235 -2.37 14.92 18.81
C GLY A 235 -3.24 15.21 20.05
N PHE A 236 -3.89 14.19 20.61
CA PHE A 236 -4.59 14.32 21.90
C PHE A 236 -3.62 14.67 23.04
N THR A 237 -2.52 13.91 23.17
CA THR A 237 -1.51 14.12 24.22
C THR A 237 -0.96 15.55 24.23
N ILE A 238 -0.64 16.10 23.05
CA ILE A 238 -0.08 17.47 22.96
C ILE A 238 -1.13 18.53 22.66
N GLN A 239 -2.42 18.19 22.72
CA GLN A 239 -3.57 19.05 22.48
C GLN A 239 -3.52 19.79 21.13
N ASN A 240 -3.02 19.11 20.07
CA ASN A 240 -2.92 19.65 18.73
C ASN A 240 -4.08 19.18 17.85
N LEU A 241 -5.07 20.07 17.63
CA LEU A 241 -6.27 19.77 16.86
C LEU A 241 -5.96 19.36 15.40
N ALA A 242 -4.94 19.95 14.79
CA ALA A 242 -4.57 19.62 13.42
C ALA A 242 -4.08 18.16 13.30
N LEU A 243 -3.28 17.67 14.26
CA LEU A 243 -2.84 16.28 14.31
C LEU A 243 -4.00 15.31 14.61
N ILE A 244 -4.92 15.69 15.48
CA ILE A 244 -6.11 14.87 15.79
C ILE A 244 -6.94 14.67 14.52
N ILE A 245 -7.29 15.76 13.83
CA ILE A 245 -8.13 15.70 12.63
C ILE A 245 -7.43 14.96 11.49
N THR A 246 -6.17 15.30 11.21
CA THR A 246 -5.40 14.67 10.13
C THR A 246 -5.18 13.20 10.42
N GLY A 247 -4.81 12.87 11.65
CA GLY A 247 -4.61 11.49 12.08
C GLY A 247 -5.87 10.65 12.00
N ALA A 248 -7.03 11.20 12.41
CA ALA A 248 -8.32 10.53 12.29
C ALA A 248 -8.72 10.30 10.82
N LEU A 249 -8.51 11.28 9.94
CA LEU A 249 -8.78 11.16 8.50
C LEU A 249 -7.91 10.08 7.86
N VAL A 250 -6.61 10.12 8.08
CA VAL A 250 -5.66 9.14 7.52
C VAL A 250 -5.92 7.76 8.10
N GLY A 251 -6.13 7.67 9.42
CA GLY A 251 -6.43 6.42 10.10
C GLY A 251 -7.69 5.75 9.57
N SER A 252 -8.78 6.50 9.45
CA SER A 252 -10.05 5.99 8.95
C SER A 252 -9.98 5.61 7.46
N SER A 253 -9.37 6.46 6.62
CA SER A 253 -9.26 6.18 5.18
C SER A 253 -8.41 4.91 4.92
N GLY A 254 -7.29 4.73 5.63
CA GLY A 254 -6.47 3.54 5.52
C GLY A 254 -7.20 2.26 5.96
N ALA A 255 -7.98 2.32 7.05
CA ALA A 255 -8.78 1.19 7.51
C ALA A 255 -9.88 0.81 6.52
N ILE A 256 -10.63 1.79 6.00
CA ILE A 256 -11.67 1.57 4.99
C ILE A 256 -11.07 0.96 3.72
N LEU A 257 -9.95 1.50 3.24
CA LEU A 257 -9.27 0.99 2.06
C LEU A 257 -8.80 -0.45 2.27
N SER A 258 -8.21 -0.76 3.43
CA SER A 258 -7.80 -2.13 3.79
C SER A 258 -9.00 -3.10 3.80
N TYR A 259 -10.14 -2.66 4.33
CA TYR A 259 -11.37 -3.47 4.34
C TYR A 259 -11.88 -3.74 2.92
N ILE A 260 -11.94 -2.71 2.06
CA ILE A 260 -12.36 -2.85 0.66
C ILE A 260 -11.44 -3.80 -0.10
N MET A 261 -10.12 -3.67 0.10
CA MET A 261 -9.14 -4.57 -0.53
C MET A 261 -9.29 -6.01 -0.05
N CYS A 262 -9.47 -6.24 1.25
CA CYS A 262 -9.74 -7.58 1.78
C CYS A 262 -11.02 -8.17 1.15
N LYS A 263 -12.06 -7.36 1.00
CA LYS A 263 -13.30 -7.79 0.33
C LYS A 263 -13.05 -8.12 -1.15
N GLY A 264 -12.28 -7.30 -1.86
CA GLY A 264 -11.87 -7.57 -3.25
C GLY A 264 -10.97 -8.79 -3.42
N MET A 265 -10.33 -9.27 -2.33
CA MET A 265 -9.56 -10.52 -2.30
C MET A 265 -10.37 -11.70 -1.77
N ASN A 266 -11.63 -11.50 -1.41
CA ASN A 266 -12.47 -12.46 -0.68
C ASN A 266 -11.79 -13.04 0.58
N ARG A 267 -11.09 -12.19 1.33
CA ARG A 267 -10.40 -12.56 2.57
C ARG A 267 -10.90 -11.73 3.74
N SER A 268 -11.02 -12.37 4.91
CA SER A 268 -11.32 -11.63 6.13
C SER A 268 -10.14 -10.72 6.50
N ILE A 269 -10.43 -9.46 6.82
CA ILE A 269 -9.41 -8.51 7.31
C ILE A 269 -8.71 -9.04 8.57
N ILE A 270 -9.43 -9.76 9.44
CA ILE A 270 -8.88 -10.37 10.64
C ILE A 270 -7.87 -11.44 10.27
N ASN A 271 -8.18 -12.30 9.29
CA ASN A 271 -7.27 -13.34 8.82
C ASN A 271 -6.00 -12.75 8.20
N VAL A 272 -6.12 -11.66 7.45
CA VAL A 272 -4.96 -10.97 6.87
C VAL A 272 -4.09 -10.36 7.95
N LEU A 273 -4.68 -9.65 8.93
CA LEU A 273 -3.93 -8.97 9.99
C LEU A 273 -3.25 -9.92 10.98
N LEU A 274 -3.88 -11.04 11.29
CA LEU A 274 -3.30 -12.04 12.20
C LEU A 274 -2.27 -12.93 11.50
N GLY A 275 -2.29 -12.99 10.17
CA GLY A 275 -1.38 -13.80 9.35
C GLY A 275 -1.51 -15.31 9.59
N GLY A 276 -1.02 -16.11 8.65
CA GLY A 276 -0.96 -17.56 8.80
C GLY A 276 -2.28 -18.31 8.64
N PHE A 277 -3.40 -17.64 8.41
CA PHE A 277 -4.68 -18.28 8.08
C PHE A 277 -4.74 -18.56 6.57
N GLY A 278 -4.98 -19.81 6.21
CA GLY A 278 -5.03 -20.29 4.80
C GLY A 278 -3.79 -21.06 4.37
N THR A 279 -2.81 -21.24 5.28
CA THR A 279 -1.65 -22.12 5.07
C THR A 279 -1.82 -23.50 5.73
N GLU A 280 -3.02 -23.81 6.26
CA GLU A 280 -3.34 -25.16 6.75
C GLU A 280 -3.47 -26.19 5.62
N GLY A 281 -3.64 -25.77 4.38
CA GLY A 281 -3.24 -26.57 3.22
C GLY A 281 -1.73 -26.39 3.08
N GLY A 282 -0.97 -27.37 3.56
CA GLY A 282 0.49 -27.33 3.64
C GLY A 282 1.12 -26.66 2.43
N VAL A 283 2.33 -26.13 2.62
CA VAL A 283 3.23 -25.86 1.50
C VAL A 283 3.04 -27.02 0.52
N VAL A 284 2.20 -26.82 -0.48
CA VAL A 284 2.24 -27.64 -1.67
C VAL A 284 3.61 -27.29 -2.22
N ALA A 285 4.60 -28.09 -1.78
CA ALA A 285 5.88 -28.16 -2.43
C ALA A 285 5.54 -28.08 -3.91
N ALA A 286 6.25 -27.25 -4.64
CA ALA A 286 6.12 -27.13 -6.08
C ALA A 286 5.88 -28.53 -6.64
N ALA A 287 4.62 -28.89 -6.79
CA ALA A 287 4.22 -30.16 -7.36
C ALA A 287 4.89 -30.16 -8.71
N GLY A 288 5.63 -31.21 -8.98
CA GLY A 288 6.57 -31.33 -10.08
C GLY A 288 6.02 -30.67 -11.33
N ALA A 289 6.90 -29.95 -12.04
CA ALA A 289 6.54 -29.23 -13.25
C ALA A 289 5.67 -30.14 -14.10
N GLU A 290 4.35 -29.85 -14.13
CA GLU A 290 3.46 -30.60 -14.99
C GLU A 290 3.97 -30.43 -16.43
N THR A 291 4.22 -31.55 -17.07
CA THR A 291 4.69 -31.64 -18.46
C THR A 291 3.59 -31.34 -19.48
N ARG A 292 2.56 -30.55 -19.09
CA ARG A 292 1.56 -30.10 -20.05
C ARG A 292 2.21 -29.13 -21.05
N SER A 293 1.97 -29.36 -22.33
CA SER A 293 2.44 -28.47 -23.38
C SER A 293 1.69 -27.15 -23.34
N VAL A 294 2.38 -26.05 -23.55
CA VAL A 294 1.81 -24.72 -23.72
C VAL A 294 2.03 -24.23 -25.14
N LYS A 295 1.07 -23.48 -25.68
CA LYS A 295 1.28 -22.81 -26.98
C LYS A 295 2.20 -21.62 -26.76
N THR A 296 3.29 -21.57 -27.48
CA THR A 296 4.23 -20.43 -27.46
C THR A 296 4.10 -19.67 -28.76
N GLY A 297 4.16 -18.33 -28.67
CA GLY A 297 4.21 -17.42 -29.79
C GLY A 297 5.38 -16.44 -29.66
N ASN A 298 5.56 -15.65 -30.69
CA ASN A 298 6.54 -14.58 -30.73
C ASN A 298 5.88 -13.20 -30.84
N ALA A 299 6.68 -12.15 -30.90
CA ALA A 299 6.18 -10.78 -30.97
C ALA A 299 5.47 -10.47 -32.31
N ASP A 300 5.91 -11.09 -33.40
CA ASP A 300 5.29 -10.89 -34.71
C ASP A 300 3.92 -11.55 -34.79
N ASP A 301 3.77 -12.75 -34.20
CA ASP A 301 2.47 -13.44 -34.04
C ASP A 301 1.51 -12.57 -33.23
N ALA A 302 1.97 -12.03 -32.10
CA ALA A 302 1.16 -11.19 -31.23
C ALA A 302 0.73 -9.90 -31.94
N ALA A 303 1.65 -9.24 -32.64
CA ALA A 303 1.36 -8.03 -33.42
C ALA A 303 0.31 -8.31 -34.49
N PHE A 304 0.46 -9.42 -35.26
CA PHE A 304 -0.47 -9.81 -36.30
C PHE A 304 -1.88 -10.08 -35.73
N ILE A 305 -1.97 -10.82 -34.62
CA ILE A 305 -3.25 -11.13 -33.97
C ILE A 305 -3.93 -9.87 -33.47
N MET A 306 -3.20 -8.97 -32.81
CA MET A 306 -3.76 -7.73 -32.24
C MET A 306 -4.14 -6.72 -33.34
N LYS A 307 -3.34 -6.60 -34.41
CA LYS A 307 -3.62 -5.69 -35.56
C LYS A 307 -4.91 -6.05 -36.26
N ASN A 308 -5.26 -7.35 -36.32
CA ASN A 308 -6.48 -7.85 -36.96
C ASN A 308 -7.67 -8.01 -35.97
N ALA A 309 -7.52 -7.60 -34.73
CA ALA A 309 -8.58 -7.62 -33.73
C ALA A 309 -9.49 -6.38 -33.83
N SER A 310 -10.76 -6.54 -33.52
CA SER A 310 -11.67 -5.40 -33.34
C SER A 310 -11.54 -4.79 -31.95
N LYS A 311 -11.33 -5.65 -30.94
CA LYS A 311 -11.20 -5.23 -29.53
C LYS A 311 -10.06 -5.96 -28.82
N VAL A 312 -9.19 -5.17 -28.19
CA VAL A 312 -8.07 -5.65 -27.36
C VAL A 312 -8.22 -5.12 -25.94
N ILE A 313 -8.20 -6.02 -24.95
CA ILE A 313 -8.18 -5.63 -23.54
C ILE A 313 -6.81 -5.94 -22.95
N ILE A 314 -6.13 -4.91 -22.46
CA ILE A 314 -4.82 -4.99 -21.83
C ILE A 314 -5.00 -5.18 -20.33
N VAL A 315 -4.36 -6.21 -19.77
CA VAL A 315 -4.42 -6.57 -18.35
C VAL A 315 -3.05 -6.38 -17.72
N PRO A 316 -2.77 -5.19 -17.14
CA PRO A 316 -1.50 -4.92 -16.51
C PRO A 316 -1.41 -5.53 -15.11
N GLY A 317 -0.22 -5.94 -14.72
CA GLY A 317 0.08 -6.41 -13.38
C GLY A 317 1.47 -6.01 -12.91
N TYR A 318 1.87 -6.51 -11.75
CA TYR A 318 3.13 -6.13 -11.12
C TYR A 318 4.38 -6.38 -12.00
N GLY A 319 4.37 -7.42 -12.83
CA GLY A 319 5.46 -7.70 -13.74
C GLY A 319 5.69 -6.60 -14.79
N MET A 320 4.63 -5.88 -15.20
CA MET A 320 4.75 -4.69 -16.05
C MET A 320 5.51 -3.58 -15.31
N ALA A 321 5.19 -3.37 -14.02
CA ALA A 321 5.89 -2.40 -13.18
C ALA A 321 7.38 -2.73 -13.06
N VAL A 322 7.72 -3.97 -12.72
CA VAL A 322 9.12 -4.43 -12.55
C VAL A 322 9.94 -4.26 -13.83
N ALA A 323 9.33 -4.53 -14.99
CA ALA A 323 9.98 -4.36 -16.28
C ALA A 323 9.98 -2.91 -16.77
N GLN A 324 9.26 -1.99 -16.08
CA GLN A 324 9.04 -0.61 -16.55
C GLN A 324 8.48 -0.55 -17.98
N ALA A 325 7.49 -1.41 -18.25
CA ALA A 325 6.93 -1.58 -19.58
C ALA A 325 5.75 -0.65 -19.88
N GLN A 326 5.29 0.16 -18.94
CA GLN A 326 4.08 1.00 -19.04
C GLN A 326 4.11 1.94 -20.26
N HIS A 327 5.27 2.51 -20.59
CA HIS A 327 5.40 3.38 -21.75
C HIS A 327 5.32 2.61 -23.09
N ALA A 328 5.94 1.43 -23.15
CA ALA A 328 5.88 0.57 -24.34
C ALA A 328 4.45 0.04 -24.54
N VAL A 329 3.74 -0.29 -23.46
CA VAL A 329 2.33 -0.71 -23.51
C VAL A 329 1.44 0.43 -24.03
N ARG A 330 1.69 1.66 -23.57
CA ARG A 330 0.98 2.84 -24.09
C ARG A 330 1.22 3.03 -25.58
N GLU A 331 2.47 2.97 -26.03
CA GLU A 331 2.84 3.11 -27.44
C GLU A 331 2.18 2.03 -28.32
N MET A 332 2.17 0.78 -27.81
CA MET A 332 1.47 -0.34 -28.47
C MET A 332 -0.03 -0.05 -28.63
N ALA A 333 -0.69 0.41 -27.57
CA ALA A 333 -2.10 0.74 -27.58
C ALA A 333 -2.41 1.88 -28.59
N ASP A 334 -1.55 2.91 -28.64
CA ASP A 334 -1.73 4.02 -29.57
C ASP A 334 -1.58 3.60 -31.03
N LEU A 335 -0.67 2.65 -31.32
CA LEU A 335 -0.54 2.08 -32.68
C LEU A 335 -1.78 1.25 -33.04
N LEU A 336 -2.26 0.41 -32.15
CA LEU A 336 -3.47 -0.39 -32.37
C LEU A 336 -4.69 0.49 -32.63
N LYS A 337 -4.86 1.57 -31.86
CA LYS A 337 -5.95 2.54 -32.08
C LYS A 337 -5.86 3.24 -33.44
N LYS A 338 -4.66 3.52 -33.95
CA LYS A 338 -4.46 4.06 -35.29
C LYS A 338 -4.90 3.09 -36.38
N GLU A 339 -4.82 1.80 -36.12
CA GLU A 339 -5.32 0.73 -37.00
C GLU A 339 -6.82 0.47 -36.85
N GLY A 340 -7.51 1.23 -35.99
CA GLY A 340 -8.96 1.14 -35.77
C GLY A 340 -9.38 0.10 -34.71
N VAL A 341 -8.45 -0.40 -33.90
CA VAL A 341 -8.72 -1.36 -32.82
C VAL A 341 -9.24 -0.62 -31.57
N ASP A 342 -10.34 -1.11 -30.99
CA ASP A 342 -10.80 -0.65 -29.68
C ASP A 342 -9.90 -1.20 -28.57
N VAL A 343 -9.15 -0.34 -27.88
CA VAL A 343 -8.19 -0.75 -26.85
C VAL A 343 -8.63 -0.23 -25.50
N LYS A 344 -8.76 -1.15 -24.55
CA LYS A 344 -9.12 -0.87 -23.15
C LYS A 344 -8.12 -1.48 -22.18
N TYR A 345 -8.00 -0.88 -21.00
CA TYR A 345 -7.18 -1.39 -19.91
C TYR A 345 -8.07 -1.91 -18.78
N ALA A 346 -7.85 -3.16 -18.35
CA ALA A 346 -8.59 -3.79 -17.27
C ALA A 346 -7.71 -3.88 -16.02
N ILE A 347 -8.08 -3.17 -14.96
CA ILE A 347 -7.34 -3.14 -13.71
C ILE A 347 -8.04 -4.00 -12.66
N HIS A 348 -7.26 -4.83 -12.00
CA HIS A 348 -7.72 -5.54 -10.82
C HIS A 348 -7.37 -4.73 -9.55
N PRO A 349 -8.27 -4.60 -8.55
CA PRO A 349 -8.07 -3.78 -7.34
C PRO A 349 -6.81 -4.12 -6.55
N VAL A 350 -6.38 -5.40 -6.58
CA VAL A 350 -5.19 -5.88 -5.87
C VAL A 350 -4.02 -6.19 -6.80
N ALA A 351 -4.06 -5.78 -8.06
CA ALA A 351 -2.92 -5.88 -8.96
C ALA A 351 -1.81 -4.92 -8.51
N GLY A 352 -0.62 -5.48 -8.25
CA GLY A 352 0.51 -4.66 -7.78
C GLY A 352 0.93 -4.95 -6.36
N ARG A 353 1.53 -3.97 -5.69
CA ARG A 353 2.03 -4.04 -4.31
C ARG A 353 1.54 -2.92 -3.40
N MET A 354 0.70 -2.04 -3.90
CA MET A 354 -0.02 -1.01 -3.15
C MET A 354 -1.37 -0.75 -3.81
N PRO A 355 -2.33 -0.14 -3.12
CA PRO A 355 -3.60 0.29 -3.71
C PRO A 355 -3.37 1.21 -4.92
N GLY A 356 -4.10 0.96 -6.01
CA GLY A 356 -4.00 1.79 -7.22
C GLY A 356 -2.65 1.73 -7.95
N HIS A 357 -1.81 0.72 -7.70
CA HIS A 357 -0.46 0.64 -8.28
C HIS A 357 -0.48 0.70 -9.82
N MET A 358 -1.41 -0.01 -10.45
CA MET A 358 -1.52 0.00 -11.92
C MET A 358 -2.05 1.33 -12.44
N ASN A 359 -3.00 1.96 -11.72
CA ASN A 359 -3.52 3.28 -12.07
C ASN A 359 -2.42 4.34 -12.11
N VAL A 360 -1.53 4.33 -11.10
CA VAL A 360 -0.39 5.26 -11.02
C VAL A 360 0.55 5.08 -12.20
N LEU A 361 0.89 3.83 -12.57
CA LEU A 361 1.79 3.54 -13.69
C LEU A 361 1.19 3.90 -15.04
N LEU A 362 -0.10 3.64 -15.25
CA LEU A 362 -0.79 4.04 -16.48
C LEU A 362 -0.92 5.57 -16.57
N ALA A 363 -1.15 6.25 -15.44
CA ALA A 363 -1.13 7.72 -15.39
C ALA A 363 0.26 8.29 -15.69
N GLU A 364 1.34 7.67 -15.18
CA GLU A 364 2.73 8.02 -15.53
C GLU A 364 2.99 7.90 -17.03
N ALA A 365 2.45 6.86 -17.66
CA ALA A 365 2.53 6.67 -19.09
C ALA A 365 1.57 7.57 -19.90
N ASN A 366 0.79 8.45 -19.23
CA ASN A 366 -0.23 9.31 -19.83
C ASN A 366 -1.33 8.54 -20.59
N VAL A 367 -1.73 7.38 -20.10
CA VAL A 367 -2.89 6.65 -20.63
C VAL A 367 -4.15 7.47 -20.33
N PRO A 368 -5.04 7.71 -21.33
CA PRO A 368 -6.32 8.37 -21.09
C PRO A 368 -7.16 7.61 -20.07
N TYR A 369 -7.80 8.35 -19.18
CA TYR A 369 -8.49 7.74 -18.04
C TYR A 369 -9.79 7.04 -18.41
N ASP A 370 -10.42 7.49 -19.46
CA ASP A 370 -11.61 6.89 -20.07
C ASP A 370 -11.35 5.53 -20.75
N GLU A 371 -10.08 5.17 -20.91
CA GLU A 371 -9.65 3.86 -21.41
C GLU A 371 -9.35 2.85 -20.27
N VAL A 372 -9.37 3.29 -19.02
CA VAL A 372 -8.98 2.50 -17.86
C VAL A 372 -10.21 2.12 -17.04
N PHE A 373 -10.47 0.82 -16.95
CA PHE A 373 -11.68 0.27 -16.32
C PHE A 373 -11.32 -0.64 -15.16
N GLU A 374 -12.12 -0.59 -14.10
CA GLU A 374 -12.02 -1.51 -12.99
C GLU A 374 -12.70 -2.87 -13.30
N LEU A 375 -12.40 -3.87 -12.49
CA LEU A 375 -12.87 -5.24 -12.68
C LEU A 375 -14.37 -5.33 -12.88
N ASP A 376 -15.16 -4.65 -12.05
CA ASP A 376 -16.63 -4.72 -12.07
C ASP A 376 -17.21 -4.13 -13.36
N ASP A 377 -16.55 -3.14 -13.94
CA ASP A 377 -17.02 -2.46 -15.16
C ASP A 377 -16.68 -3.24 -16.43
N ILE A 378 -15.48 -3.87 -16.47
CA ILE A 378 -14.96 -4.45 -17.72
C ILE A 378 -15.10 -5.96 -17.82
N ASN A 379 -15.35 -6.65 -16.70
CA ASN A 379 -15.26 -8.12 -16.66
C ASN A 379 -16.18 -8.82 -17.65
N ASN A 380 -17.35 -8.25 -17.92
CA ASN A 380 -18.28 -8.78 -18.92
C ASN A 380 -17.82 -8.57 -20.37
N GLU A 381 -16.93 -7.61 -20.63
CA GLU A 381 -16.44 -7.31 -21.97
C GLU A 381 -15.42 -8.33 -22.50
N PHE A 382 -14.79 -9.12 -21.62
CA PHE A 382 -13.87 -10.17 -22.07
C PHE A 382 -14.52 -11.18 -23.01
N ALA A 383 -15.80 -11.47 -22.83
CA ALA A 383 -16.53 -12.39 -23.72
C ALA A 383 -16.69 -11.85 -25.17
N THR A 384 -16.59 -10.54 -25.35
CA THR A 384 -16.66 -9.90 -26.67
C THR A 384 -15.30 -9.46 -27.19
N ALA A 385 -14.24 -9.60 -26.39
CA ALA A 385 -12.90 -9.23 -26.76
C ALA A 385 -12.27 -10.27 -27.69
N ASP A 386 -11.63 -9.79 -28.77
CA ASP A 386 -10.86 -10.67 -29.65
C ASP A 386 -9.56 -11.09 -28.99
N VAL A 387 -8.91 -10.15 -28.27
CA VAL A 387 -7.63 -10.40 -27.61
C VAL A 387 -7.65 -9.85 -26.18
N ALA A 388 -7.18 -10.67 -25.24
CA ALA A 388 -6.76 -10.24 -23.91
C ALA A 388 -5.22 -10.28 -23.85
N TYR A 389 -4.58 -9.12 -23.71
CA TYR A 389 -3.12 -9.02 -23.58
C TYR A 389 -2.74 -8.89 -22.12
N VAL A 390 -2.29 -10.00 -21.51
CA VAL A 390 -1.92 -10.07 -20.09
C VAL A 390 -0.43 -9.80 -19.94
N ILE A 391 -0.09 -8.72 -19.26
CA ILE A 391 1.30 -8.31 -19.05
C ILE A 391 1.63 -8.09 -17.58
N GLY A 392 2.38 -9.02 -17.01
CA GLY A 392 2.82 -8.95 -15.62
C GLY A 392 1.76 -9.27 -14.57
N ALA A 393 0.54 -9.63 -14.96
CA ALA A 393 -0.48 -10.17 -14.08
C ALA A 393 -0.39 -11.71 -14.05
N ASN A 394 -0.84 -12.34 -12.96
CA ASN A 394 -0.91 -13.80 -12.84
C ASN A 394 -2.12 -14.22 -12.00
N ASP A 395 -2.02 -14.15 -10.68
CA ASP A 395 -3.05 -14.67 -9.76
C ASP A 395 -4.42 -14.03 -10.00
N VAL A 396 -4.47 -12.76 -10.35
CA VAL A 396 -5.71 -12.00 -10.64
C VAL A 396 -6.41 -12.40 -11.94
N THR A 397 -5.82 -13.29 -12.72
CA THR A 397 -6.39 -13.87 -13.96
C THR A 397 -6.53 -15.38 -13.90
N ASN A 398 -6.24 -15.99 -12.74
CA ASN A 398 -6.18 -17.44 -12.60
C ASN A 398 -7.56 -18.06 -12.37
N PRO A 399 -8.06 -18.90 -13.28
CA PRO A 399 -9.37 -19.58 -13.12
C PRO A 399 -9.48 -20.45 -11.87
N ALA A 400 -8.37 -20.92 -11.29
CA ALA A 400 -8.37 -21.68 -10.04
C ALA A 400 -9.05 -20.94 -8.89
N ALA A 401 -9.10 -19.61 -8.93
CA ALA A 401 -9.86 -18.81 -7.97
C ALA A 401 -11.36 -19.14 -7.96
N LYS A 402 -11.90 -19.62 -9.07
CA LYS A 402 -13.33 -20.00 -9.20
C LYS A 402 -13.55 -21.50 -9.02
N THR A 403 -12.61 -22.32 -9.45
CA THR A 403 -12.82 -23.77 -9.64
C THR A 403 -12.19 -24.62 -8.55
N ASP A 404 -11.08 -24.22 -7.96
CA ASP A 404 -10.35 -25.01 -6.98
C ASP A 404 -10.56 -24.49 -5.55
N LYS A 405 -11.42 -25.19 -4.80
CA LYS A 405 -11.71 -24.87 -3.40
C LYS A 405 -10.52 -25.01 -2.45
N THR A 406 -9.46 -25.69 -2.87
CA THR A 406 -8.24 -25.91 -2.08
C THR A 406 -7.18 -24.84 -2.37
N SER A 407 -7.38 -24.05 -3.41
CA SER A 407 -6.46 -22.99 -3.83
C SER A 407 -6.39 -21.84 -2.82
N ALA A 408 -5.20 -21.33 -2.57
CA ALA A 408 -4.98 -20.16 -1.72
C ALA A 408 -5.69 -18.88 -2.23
N ILE A 409 -6.08 -18.85 -3.51
CA ILE A 409 -6.79 -17.74 -4.14
C ILE A 409 -8.30 -18.01 -4.33
N TYR A 410 -8.82 -19.11 -3.80
CA TYR A 410 -10.22 -19.47 -3.98
C TYR A 410 -11.18 -18.37 -3.51
N GLY A 411 -12.17 -18.08 -4.36
CA GLY A 411 -13.19 -17.06 -4.10
C GLY A 411 -12.75 -15.63 -4.39
N MET A 412 -11.49 -15.39 -4.74
CA MET A 412 -11.05 -14.08 -5.20
C MET A 412 -11.73 -13.75 -6.53
N PRO A 413 -12.38 -12.58 -6.68
CA PRO A 413 -12.80 -12.10 -7.98
C PRO A 413 -11.59 -12.00 -8.91
N ILE A 414 -11.72 -12.44 -10.14
CA ILE A 414 -10.65 -12.39 -11.15
C ILE A 414 -11.13 -11.70 -12.41
N LEU A 415 -10.18 -11.19 -13.19
CA LEU A 415 -10.45 -10.75 -14.54
C LEU A 415 -10.63 -11.97 -15.44
N ASP A 416 -11.78 -12.06 -16.09
CA ASP A 416 -12.25 -13.22 -16.86
C ASP A 416 -11.56 -13.34 -18.23
N VAL A 417 -10.25 -13.13 -18.28
CA VAL A 417 -9.45 -13.12 -19.53
C VAL A 417 -9.63 -14.41 -20.34
N GLU A 418 -9.94 -15.52 -19.67
CA GLU A 418 -10.22 -16.81 -20.28
C GLU A 418 -11.39 -16.81 -21.27
N LYS A 419 -12.29 -15.81 -21.16
CA LYS A 419 -13.46 -15.66 -22.02
C LYS A 419 -13.13 -14.97 -23.34
N ALA A 420 -11.97 -14.31 -23.46
CA ALA A 420 -11.52 -13.70 -24.72
C ALA A 420 -11.24 -14.78 -25.76
N LYS A 421 -11.40 -14.44 -27.04
CA LYS A 421 -11.13 -15.39 -28.15
C LYS A 421 -9.68 -15.86 -28.14
N THR A 422 -8.74 -14.94 -27.87
CA THR A 422 -7.31 -15.23 -27.75
C THR A 422 -6.73 -14.53 -26.52
N VAL A 423 -5.94 -15.26 -25.74
CA VAL A 423 -5.19 -14.70 -24.61
C VAL A 423 -3.70 -14.69 -24.95
N LEU A 424 -3.10 -13.52 -25.03
CA LEU A 424 -1.67 -13.34 -25.19
C LEU A 424 -1.06 -13.07 -23.81
N PHE A 425 -0.30 -14.02 -23.29
CA PHE A 425 0.20 -13.97 -21.92
C PHE A 425 1.71 -13.76 -21.87
N VAL A 426 2.14 -12.56 -21.49
CA VAL A 426 3.57 -12.21 -21.38
C VAL A 426 4.12 -12.62 -20.03
N LYS A 427 5.13 -13.48 -20.02
CA LYS A 427 5.76 -14.00 -18.81
C LYS A 427 7.22 -14.39 -19.07
N ARG A 428 8.08 -14.27 -18.04
CA ARG A 428 9.49 -14.66 -18.18
C ARG A 428 9.71 -16.16 -18.15
N SER A 429 8.88 -16.89 -17.43
CA SER A 429 8.96 -18.35 -17.25
C SER A 429 7.64 -18.92 -16.74
N MET A 430 7.51 -20.22 -16.68
CA MET A 430 6.33 -20.93 -16.15
C MET A 430 6.22 -20.89 -14.61
N ALA A 431 7.11 -20.20 -13.91
CA ALA A 431 7.04 -20.08 -12.44
C ALA A 431 5.70 -19.56 -11.98
N SER A 432 5.20 -20.07 -10.85
CA SER A 432 3.96 -19.61 -10.22
C SER A 432 4.00 -18.11 -9.90
N GLY A 433 2.83 -17.52 -9.70
CA GLY A 433 2.69 -16.12 -9.24
C GLY A 433 3.05 -15.96 -7.77
N TYR A 434 2.67 -14.80 -7.23
CA TYR A 434 3.01 -14.42 -5.86
C TYR A 434 2.26 -15.24 -4.80
N ALA A 435 1.08 -15.76 -5.15
CA ALA A 435 0.31 -16.68 -4.31
C ALA A 435 0.87 -18.12 -4.32
N GLY A 436 1.88 -18.42 -5.14
CA GLY A 436 2.45 -19.75 -5.27
C GLY A 436 1.55 -20.76 -6.00
N VAL A 437 0.45 -20.32 -6.60
CA VAL A 437 -0.53 -21.16 -7.31
C VAL A 437 -0.18 -21.21 -8.79
N GLN A 438 -0.24 -22.41 -9.37
CA GLN A 438 -0.11 -22.58 -10.81
C GLN A 438 -1.33 -22.01 -11.53
N ASN A 439 -1.11 -21.29 -12.64
CA ASN A 439 -2.21 -20.68 -13.36
C ASN A 439 -2.67 -21.62 -14.51
N GLU A 440 -3.87 -22.15 -14.37
CA GLU A 440 -4.53 -23.03 -15.35
C GLU A 440 -4.73 -22.35 -16.72
N LEU A 441 -4.75 -21.02 -16.74
CA LEU A 441 -4.91 -20.25 -17.98
C LEU A 441 -3.80 -20.55 -19.00
N PHE A 442 -2.57 -20.88 -18.53
CA PHE A 442 -1.44 -21.15 -19.43
C PHE A 442 -1.64 -22.36 -20.35
N PHE A 443 -2.47 -23.31 -19.92
CA PHE A 443 -2.71 -24.58 -20.62
C PHE A 443 -3.99 -24.58 -21.46
N ARG A 444 -4.70 -23.45 -21.51
CA ARG A 444 -5.94 -23.36 -22.30
C ARG A 444 -5.63 -23.20 -23.77
N ASP A 445 -6.52 -23.76 -24.61
CA ASP A 445 -6.37 -23.75 -26.07
C ASP A 445 -6.33 -22.35 -26.70
N ASN A 446 -7.01 -21.40 -26.05
CA ASN A 446 -7.05 -20.01 -26.50
C ASN A 446 -5.90 -19.16 -25.95
N THR A 447 -4.98 -19.73 -25.17
CA THR A 447 -3.86 -19.00 -24.57
C THR A 447 -2.57 -19.25 -25.34
N MET A 448 -1.88 -18.18 -25.71
CA MET A 448 -0.55 -18.17 -26.30
C MET A 448 0.43 -17.49 -25.32
N MET A 449 1.47 -18.23 -24.93
CA MET A 449 2.50 -17.73 -24.03
C MET A 449 3.58 -16.97 -24.83
N LEU A 450 3.86 -15.75 -24.41
CA LEU A 450 4.92 -14.89 -24.96
C LEU A 450 6.04 -14.81 -23.92
N PHE A 451 7.04 -15.69 -24.06
CA PHE A 451 8.13 -15.77 -23.10
C PHE A 451 9.18 -14.69 -23.33
N GLY A 452 9.45 -13.91 -22.28
CA GLY A 452 10.47 -12.87 -22.32
C GLY A 452 10.30 -11.82 -21.23
N ASP A 453 11.20 -10.85 -21.26
CA ASP A 453 11.06 -9.63 -20.47
C ASP A 453 9.89 -8.80 -20.99
N ALA A 454 9.01 -8.32 -20.11
CA ALA A 454 7.77 -7.68 -20.51
C ALA A 454 8.00 -6.40 -21.34
N LYS A 455 9.02 -5.60 -21.01
CA LYS A 455 9.36 -4.40 -21.76
C LYS A 455 9.87 -4.75 -23.15
N LYS A 456 10.87 -5.63 -23.23
CA LYS A 456 11.48 -6.06 -24.52
C LYS A 456 10.45 -6.71 -25.42
N MET A 457 9.59 -7.56 -24.88
CA MET A 457 8.51 -8.21 -25.65
C MET A 457 7.57 -7.15 -26.24
N THR A 458 7.08 -6.22 -25.41
CA THR A 458 6.17 -5.16 -25.87
C THR A 458 6.84 -4.22 -26.88
N GLU A 459 8.10 -3.81 -26.67
CA GLU A 459 8.85 -3.00 -27.62
C GLU A 459 9.05 -3.72 -28.98
N THR A 460 9.21 -5.04 -28.97
CA THR A 460 9.32 -5.83 -30.20
C THR A 460 7.97 -5.90 -30.92
N ILE A 461 6.87 -6.05 -30.18
CA ILE A 461 5.51 -5.98 -30.72
C ILE A 461 5.25 -4.60 -31.35
N VAL A 462 5.63 -3.51 -30.66
CA VAL A 462 5.52 -2.13 -31.19
C VAL A 462 6.23 -2.00 -32.52
N LYS A 463 7.47 -2.50 -32.63
CA LYS A 463 8.23 -2.50 -33.88
C LYS A 463 7.56 -3.33 -34.98
N ALA A 464 6.93 -4.44 -34.64
CA ALA A 464 6.21 -5.28 -35.60
C ALA A 464 4.90 -4.63 -36.08
N LEU A 465 4.18 -3.91 -35.21
CA LEU A 465 2.97 -3.16 -35.56
C LEU A 465 3.26 -1.95 -36.44
N GLY A 466 4.42 -1.34 -36.30
CA GLY A 466 4.86 -0.18 -37.11
C GLY A 466 5.38 -0.55 -38.50
N ARG A 467 5.44 -1.84 -38.83
CA ARG A 467 5.78 -2.35 -40.15
C ARG A 467 4.52 -2.58 -41.00
#